data_6ee83a778508c4685dee0153a6248a9b
#
_entry.id   6ee83a778508c4685dee0153a6248a9b
#
_cell.length_a   1.000
_cell.length_b   1.000
_cell.length_c   1.000
_cell.angle_alpha   90.00
_cell.angle_beta   90.00
_cell.angle_gamma   90.00
#
_symmetry.space_group_name_H-M   'P 1'
#
loop_
_entity.id
_entity.type
_entity.pdbx_description
1 polymer ?
#
loop_
_entity_poly.entity_id
_entity_poly.type
_entity_poly.pdbx_seq_one_letter_code
_entity_poly.pdbx_strand_id
1 'polypeptide(L)'
;MSTFPYLLTVSLHLVLFYGCYALLLRRNTFFSLNRAYLLLGILASLLLPLVELPSQATESLPVGTITLPAFTVGTDNTSATDGFSLSQWLWLVYGAGALVMVVRLVINLRAVFTLIRTGTVESWQGLRLIQLPNDQIPSFSFGRYMVLNQTDSLVRPDMLIRHEIAHIQQRHTADILFVELVWVAFWFNPVLYFYKRALQEVHEFLADQAAIRQENNVHNPSSDYARQLVAYALQTSSSTLTTPFASLSTLKQRIVMLHKPASNRSALLSYAFVLPVAALLTMCTQPEKEIVQTEKESLITTVPSQVKGVEGEIYTVVENQPEFPGGMEQLGKYLSDNLKYPAAAEKANAEGRVFVSLIVTTTGEVKNVKILKGIGYGADEEAARVVAAMPRWKPGSQDGVPVNVQYNLPINFALEDDKSAAGQNRTEVDFLKGIDHVMVNGKEVTKEEFKKVDPNVIVRMDVNKEQRTIAITTK
;
A
#
# COMPACT_ATOMS: atom_id res chain seq x y z
N MET A 1 6.22 3.77 -1.06
CA MET A 1 4.79 4.15 -0.87
C MET A 1 4.51 4.30 0.61
N SER A 2 3.80 5.35 1.04
CA SER A 2 3.26 5.41 2.41
C SER A 2 2.21 4.31 2.58
N THR A 3 2.07 3.73 3.77
CA THR A 3 1.21 2.56 4.01
C THR A 3 -0.28 2.81 3.78
N PHE A 4 -0.76 4.02 3.97
CA PHE A 4 -2.18 4.37 3.78
C PHE A 4 -2.64 4.30 2.31
N PRO A 5 -1.94 4.92 1.34
CA PRO A 5 -2.24 4.76 -0.07
C PRO A 5 -2.17 3.31 -0.54
N TYR A 6 -1.21 2.51 -0.03
CA TYR A 6 -1.13 1.09 -0.35
C TYR A 6 -2.41 0.33 0.05
N LEU A 7 -2.89 0.52 1.30
CA LEU A 7 -4.13 -0.13 1.76
C LEU A 7 -5.35 0.26 0.92
N LEU A 8 -5.43 1.53 0.52
CA LEU A 8 -6.52 2.02 -0.32
C LEU A 8 -6.46 1.41 -1.73
N THR A 9 -5.28 1.39 -2.34
CA THR A 9 -5.06 0.82 -3.68
C THR A 9 -5.38 -0.68 -3.71
N VAL A 10 -4.89 -1.45 -2.72
CA VAL A 10 -5.24 -2.87 -2.59
C VAL A 10 -6.74 -3.06 -2.43
N SER A 11 -7.40 -2.22 -1.62
CA SER A 11 -8.86 -2.30 -1.44
C SER A 11 -9.61 -2.05 -2.73
N LEU A 12 -9.18 -1.08 -3.54
CA LEU A 12 -9.77 -0.80 -4.85
C LEU A 12 -9.60 -1.99 -5.80
N HIS A 13 -8.39 -2.58 -5.87
CA HIS A 13 -8.11 -3.76 -6.70
C HIS A 13 -9.00 -4.95 -6.30
N LEU A 14 -9.15 -5.20 -4.98
CA LEU A 14 -10.05 -6.26 -4.48
C LEU A 14 -11.49 -6.05 -4.96
N VAL A 15 -12.01 -4.82 -4.87
CA VAL A 15 -13.37 -4.49 -5.35
C VAL A 15 -13.52 -4.80 -6.84
N LEU A 16 -12.55 -4.40 -7.64
CA LEU A 16 -12.61 -4.54 -9.10
C LEU A 16 -12.45 -5.98 -9.56
N PHE A 17 -11.50 -6.74 -9.01
CA PHE A 17 -11.37 -8.16 -9.32
C PHE A 17 -12.62 -8.95 -8.90
N TYR A 18 -13.20 -8.63 -7.72
CA TYR A 18 -14.47 -9.26 -7.33
C TYR A 18 -15.61 -8.86 -8.25
N GLY A 19 -15.69 -7.60 -8.64
CA GLY A 19 -16.70 -7.11 -9.59
C GLY A 19 -16.63 -7.85 -10.94
N CYS A 20 -15.45 -8.04 -11.50
CA CYS A 20 -15.24 -8.84 -12.70
C CYS A 20 -15.69 -10.30 -12.49
N TYR A 21 -15.37 -10.91 -11.36
CA TYR A 21 -15.84 -12.25 -11.06
C TYR A 21 -17.37 -12.31 -11.01
N ALA A 22 -17.99 -11.43 -10.27
CA ALA A 22 -19.43 -11.43 -10.05
C ALA A 22 -20.25 -11.21 -11.33
N LEU A 23 -19.75 -10.34 -12.21
CA LEU A 23 -20.41 -9.98 -13.47
C LEU A 23 -20.16 -10.98 -14.61
N LEU A 24 -18.91 -11.46 -14.75
CA LEU A 24 -18.49 -12.20 -15.94
C LEU A 24 -18.30 -13.70 -15.69
N LEU A 25 -17.79 -14.10 -14.49
CA LEU A 25 -17.27 -15.45 -14.28
C LEU A 25 -18.18 -16.32 -13.41
N ARG A 26 -18.89 -15.75 -12.45
CA ARG A 26 -19.72 -16.48 -11.47
C ARG A 26 -20.69 -17.49 -12.09
N ARG A 27 -21.17 -17.19 -13.30
CA ARG A 27 -22.13 -18.05 -13.98
C ARG A 27 -21.49 -19.16 -14.82
N ASN A 28 -20.18 -19.21 -14.96
CA ASN A 28 -19.49 -20.22 -15.75
C ASN A 28 -19.29 -21.52 -14.97
N THR A 29 -19.32 -22.66 -15.68
CA THR A 29 -19.12 -23.99 -15.08
C THR A 29 -17.64 -24.41 -14.98
N PHE A 30 -16.70 -23.51 -15.27
CA PHE A 30 -15.26 -23.74 -15.10
C PHE A 30 -14.84 -23.52 -13.67
N PHE A 31 -15.30 -24.36 -12.75
CA PHE A 31 -15.13 -24.14 -11.30
C PHE A 31 -13.67 -24.07 -10.86
N SER A 32 -12.78 -24.89 -11.45
CA SER A 32 -11.34 -24.81 -11.15
C SER A 32 -10.73 -23.48 -11.56
N LEU A 33 -11.14 -22.92 -12.72
CA LEU A 33 -10.69 -21.59 -13.15
C LEU A 33 -11.27 -20.50 -12.25
N ASN A 34 -12.54 -20.61 -11.87
CA ASN A 34 -13.19 -19.67 -10.94
C ASN A 34 -12.44 -19.62 -9.60
N ARG A 35 -12.05 -20.77 -9.03
CA ARG A 35 -11.24 -20.87 -7.82
C ARG A 35 -9.89 -20.20 -8.01
N ALA A 36 -9.17 -20.56 -9.08
CA ALA A 36 -7.87 -19.98 -9.41
C ALA A 36 -7.98 -18.46 -9.56
N TYR A 37 -9.01 -17.98 -10.27
CA TYR A 37 -9.26 -16.56 -10.46
C TYR A 37 -9.45 -15.82 -9.12
N LEU A 38 -10.29 -16.34 -8.22
CA LEU A 38 -10.55 -15.70 -6.92
C LEU A 38 -9.27 -15.62 -6.07
N LEU A 39 -8.48 -16.69 -6.01
CA LEU A 39 -7.23 -16.71 -5.25
C LEU A 39 -6.14 -15.83 -5.88
N LEU A 40 -5.95 -15.93 -7.20
CA LEU A 40 -4.99 -15.09 -7.92
C LEU A 40 -5.40 -13.62 -7.93
N GLY A 41 -6.70 -13.32 -7.97
CA GLY A 41 -7.22 -11.96 -7.87
C GLY A 41 -6.88 -11.29 -6.54
N ILE A 42 -6.99 -12.01 -5.42
CA ILE A 42 -6.54 -11.53 -4.11
C ILE A 42 -5.02 -11.33 -4.11
N LEU A 43 -4.26 -12.32 -4.59
CA LEU A 43 -2.80 -12.23 -4.65
C LEU A 43 -2.34 -11.08 -5.55
N ALA A 44 -2.95 -10.93 -6.72
CA ALA A 44 -2.68 -9.82 -7.63
C ALA A 44 -3.00 -8.47 -6.99
N SER A 45 -4.12 -8.36 -6.26
CA SER A 45 -4.48 -7.12 -5.54
C SER A 45 -3.41 -6.71 -4.52
N LEU A 46 -2.74 -7.68 -3.89
CA LEU A 46 -1.66 -7.42 -2.93
C LEU A 46 -0.33 -7.08 -3.62
N LEU A 47 -0.02 -7.75 -4.74
CA LEU A 47 1.29 -7.63 -5.39
C LEU A 47 1.38 -6.49 -6.42
N LEU A 48 0.30 -6.22 -7.19
CA LEU A 48 0.32 -5.20 -8.23
C LEU A 48 0.74 -3.80 -7.74
N PRO A 49 0.29 -3.31 -6.57
CA PRO A 49 0.73 -2.01 -6.08
C PRO A 49 2.21 -1.93 -5.70
N LEU A 50 2.88 -3.08 -5.55
CA LEU A 50 4.32 -3.16 -5.26
C LEU A 50 5.17 -3.16 -6.53
N VAL A 51 4.56 -3.42 -7.69
CA VAL A 51 5.25 -3.42 -8.98
C VAL A 51 5.37 -1.98 -9.47
N GLU A 52 6.58 -1.44 -9.42
CA GLU A 52 6.90 -0.17 -10.04
C GLU A 52 7.15 -0.39 -11.54
N LEU A 53 6.19 0.00 -12.38
CA LEU A 53 6.43 0.03 -13.83
C LEU A 53 7.40 1.17 -14.14
N PRO A 54 8.44 0.95 -14.97
CA PRO A 54 9.24 2.05 -15.49
C PRO A 54 8.30 2.97 -16.25
N SER A 55 7.98 4.13 -15.69
CA SER A 55 7.27 5.15 -16.44
C SER A 55 8.21 5.53 -17.58
N GLN A 56 7.78 5.35 -18.83
CA GLN A 56 8.45 6.01 -19.93
C GLN A 56 8.27 7.51 -19.66
N ALA A 57 9.36 8.11 -19.16
CA ALA A 57 9.43 9.54 -19.07
C ALA A 57 9.12 10.07 -20.46
N THR A 58 7.95 10.67 -20.63
CA THR A 58 7.74 11.60 -21.74
C THR A 58 8.94 12.53 -21.62
N GLU A 59 9.79 12.59 -22.63
CA GLU A 59 10.95 13.47 -22.69
C GLU A 59 10.45 14.89 -22.38
N SER A 60 10.36 15.21 -21.11
CA SER A 60 10.27 16.59 -20.66
C SER A 60 11.67 17.17 -20.90
N LEU A 61 11.72 18.19 -21.75
CA LEU A 61 12.90 18.96 -22.05
C LEU A 61 13.79 19.08 -20.79
N PRO A 62 15.11 18.91 -20.93
CA PRO A 62 16.04 18.93 -19.78
C PRO A 62 16.02 20.35 -19.17
N VAL A 63 15.16 20.53 -18.19
CA VAL A 63 15.18 21.72 -17.35
C VAL A 63 16.09 21.40 -16.19
N GLY A 64 17.28 21.99 -16.17
CA GLY A 64 18.21 21.87 -15.05
C GLY A 64 17.52 22.35 -13.78
N THR A 65 17.06 21.41 -12.96
CA THR A 65 16.46 21.73 -11.66
C THR A 65 17.52 21.61 -10.58
N ILE A 66 17.93 22.75 -10.04
CA ILE A 66 18.69 22.77 -8.79
C ILE A 66 17.68 22.58 -7.67
N THR A 67 17.76 21.44 -6.98
CA THR A 67 16.98 21.19 -5.77
C THR A 67 17.61 21.96 -4.62
N LEU A 68 17.01 23.10 -4.28
CA LEU A 68 17.31 23.79 -3.03
C LEU A 68 16.75 23.02 -1.83
N PRO A 69 17.42 23.09 -0.65
CA PRO A 69 16.76 22.66 0.58
C PRO A 69 15.44 23.41 0.73
N ALA A 70 14.37 22.70 1.13
CA ALA A 70 13.06 23.27 1.31
C ALA A 70 13.11 24.35 2.40
N PHE A 71 12.80 25.60 2.04
CA PHE A 71 12.63 26.68 3.00
C PHE A 71 11.18 26.66 3.48
N THR A 72 10.97 26.44 4.78
CA THR A 72 9.65 26.49 5.41
C THR A 72 9.42 27.89 5.94
N VAL A 73 8.34 28.52 5.50
CA VAL A 73 7.86 29.78 6.06
C VAL A 73 6.93 29.44 7.20
N GLY A 74 7.37 29.68 8.46
CA GLY A 74 6.58 29.43 9.65
C GLY A 74 5.66 30.58 9.99
N THR A 75 4.43 30.29 10.40
CA THR A 75 3.59 31.20 11.16
C THR A 75 3.85 30.97 12.63
N ASP A 76 4.37 31.98 13.35
CA ASP A 76 4.49 31.97 14.81
C ASP A 76 3.10 31.89 15.48
N ASN A 77 2.61 30.69 15.68
CA ASN A 77 1.47 30.45 16.57
C ASN A 77 1.78 29.26 17.48
N THR A 78 2.32 29.61 18.62
CA THR A 78 2.43 28.77 19.82
C THR A 78 1.05 28.35 20.29
N SER A 79 0.72 27.09 20.14
CA SER A 79 -0.17 26.35 21.04
C SER A 79 0.14 24.86 20.87
N ALA A 80 1.14 24.37 21.60
CA ALA A 80 1.36 22.97 21.79
C ALA A 80 0.17 22.39 22.59
N THR A 81 -0.73 21.73 21.90
CA THR A 81 -1.62 20.77 22.54
C THR A 81 -0.96 19.42 22.42
N ASP A 82 -0.59 18.82 23.57
CA ASP A 82 -0.14 17.43 23.72
C ASP A 82 -1.27 16.45 23.34
N GLY A 83 -1.75 16.52 22.10
CA GLY A 83 -2.79 15.67 21.54
C GLY A 83 -2.20 14.70 20.52
N PHE A 84 -2.66 13.44 20.55
CA PHE A 84 -2.35 12.48 19.49
C PHE A 84 -2.70 13.08 18.12
N SER A 85 -1.77 12.99 17.18
CA SER A 85 -2.02 13.41 15.79
C SER A 85 -3.11 12.54 15.15
N LEU A 86 -3.85 13.09 14.19
CA LEU A 86 -4.90 12.36 13.46
C LEU A 86 -4.37 11.03 12.88
N SER A 87 -3.13 11.02 12.37
CA SER A 87 -2.48 9.82 11.85
C SER A 87 -2.28 8.75 12.93
N GLN A 88 -1.92 9.12 14.16
CA GLN A 88 -1.77 8.19 15.29
C GLN A 88 -3.11 7.59 15.70
N TRP A 89 -4.18 8.38 15.72
CA TRP A 89 -5.53 7.89 15.97
C TRP A 89 -5.98 6.89 14.90
N LEU A 90 -5.73 7.17 13.63
CA LEU A 90 -6.04 6.24 12.52
C LEU A 90 -5.29 4.91 12.67
N TRP A 91 -4.01 4.94 13.06
CA TRP A 91 -3.25 3.71 13.31
C TRP A 91 -3.75 2.93 14.53
N LEU A 92 -4.18 3.60 15.59
CA LEU A 92 -4.79 2.95 16.75
C LEU A 92 -6.11 2.26 16.37
N VAL A 93 -6.98 2.94 15.64
CA VAL A 93 -8.26 2.37 15.17
C VAL A 93 -8.01 1.18 14.24
N TYR A 94 -7.06 1.31 13.30
CA TYR A 94 -6.69 0.20 12.42
C TYR A 94 -6.15 -0.99 13.20
N GLY A 95 -5.23 -0.77 14.11
CA GLY A 95 -4.66 -1.82 14.96
C GLY A 95 -5.69 -2.51 15.85
N ALA A 96 -6.61 -1.74 16.46
CA ALA A 96 -7.69 -2.28 17.26
C ALA A 96 -8.62 -3.19 16.43
N GLY A 97 -9.01 -2.76 15.23
CA GLY A 97 -9.83 -3.57 14.32
C GLY A 97 -9.12 -4.85 13.87
N ALA A 98 -7.83 -4.76 13.51
CA ALA A 98 -7.03 -5.93 13.16
C ALA A 98 -6.91 -6.91 14.34
N LEU A 99 -6.68 -6.40 15.56
CA LEU A 99 -6.63 -7.22 16.78
C LEU A 99 -7.95 -7.98 17.02
N VAL A 100 -9.09 -7.29 16.88
CA VAL A 100 -10.41 -7.92 17.00
C VAL A 100 -10.55 -9.08 16.00
N MET A 101 -10.11 -8.89 14.76
CA MET A 101 -10.19 -9.93 13.73
C MET A 101 -9.23 -11.11 14.02
N VAL A 102 -8.02 -10.83 14.54
CA VAL A 102 -7.10 -11.90 14.99
C VAL A 102 -7.73 -12.71 16.12
N VAL A 103 -8.28 -12.05 17.14
CA VAL A 103 -8.95 -12.72 18.26
C VAL A 103 -10.10 -13.59 17.76
N ARG A 104 -10.95 -13.06 16.88
CA ARG A 104 -12.04 -13.81 16.24
C ARG A 104 -11.51 -15.04 15.49
N LEU A 105 -10.46 -14.90 14.68
CA LEU A 105 -9.86 -16.01 13.95
C LEU A 105 -9.32 -17.09 14.91
N VAL A 106 -8.62 -16.69 15.96
CA VAL A 106 -8.10 -17.60 16.99
C VAL A 106 -9.22 -18.34 17.71
N ILE A 107 -10.29 -17.66 18.08
CA ILE A 107 -11.47 -18.27 18.73
C ILE A 107 -12.09 -19.32 17.79
N ASN A 108 -12.32 -18.99 16.51
CA ASN A 108 -12.89 -19.90 15.53
C ASN A 108 -11.99 -21.14 15.32
N LEU A 109 -10.67 -20.95 15.18
CA LEU A 109 -9.73 -22.07 15.05
C LEU A 109 -9.71 -22.93 16.32
N ARG A 110 -9.67 -22.34 17.49
CA ARG A 110 -9.75 -23.07 18.77
C ARG A 110 -11.02 -23.90 18.87
N ALA A 111 -12.18 -23.35 18.48
CA ALA A 111 -13.45 -24.07 18.48
C ALA A 111 -13.37 -25.33 17.60
N VAL A 112 -12.87 -25.20 16.36
CA VAL A 112 -12.68 -26.34 15.45
C VAL A 112 -11.71 -27.37 16.03
N PHE A 113 -10.56 -26.95 16.57
CA PHE A 113 -9.59 -27.89 17.17
C PHE A 113 -10.13 -28.55 18.44
N THR A 114 -10.96 -27.85 19.22
CA THR A 114 -11.63 -28.46 20.38
C THR A 114 -12.59 -29.56 19.93
N LEU A 115 -13.41 -29.31 18.90
CA LEU A 115 -14.30 -30.32 18.31
C LEU A 115 -13.51 -31.55 17.81
N ILE A 116 -12.40 -31.34 17.11
CA ILE A 116 -11.54 -32.44 16.64
C ILE A 116 -10.97 -33.26 17.81
N ARG A 117 -10.67 -32.59 18.94
CA ARG A 117 -10.13 -33.29 20.14
C ARG A 117 -11.17 -34.01 20.97
N THR A 118 -12.43 -33.59 20.92
CA THR A 118 -13.53 -34.24 21.69
C THR A 118 -14.05 -35.51 21.01
N GLY A 119 -13.85 -35.66 19.70
CA GLY A 119 -14.28 -36.85 18.95
C GLY A 119 -13.30 -38.01 19.07
N THR A 120 -13.80 -39.22 18.80
CA THR A 120 -12.99 -40.45 18.70
C THR A 120 -12.31 -40.51 17.32
N VAL A 121 -11.00 -40.80 17.33
CA VAL A 121 -10.19 -40.82 16.09
C VAL A 121 -10.16 -42.24 15.53
N GLU A 122 -10.61 -42.40 14.30
CA GLU A 122 -10.49 -43.64 13.53
C GLU A 122 -9.61 -43.39 12.28
N SER A 123 -8.74 -44.31 11.95
CA SER A 123 -7.99 -44.28 10.69
C SER A 123 -8.75 -44.99 9.61
N TRP A 124 -9.18 -44.25 8.57
CA TRP A 124 -9.93 -44.86 7.46
C TRP A 124 -9.31 -44.45 6.11
N GLN A 125 -8.89 -45.40 5.31
CA GLN A 125 -8.24 -45.16 3.98
C GLN A 125 -7.12 -44.09 3.98
N GLY A 126 -6.32 -44.03 5.07
CA GLY A 126 -5.23 -43.07 5.21
C GLY A 126 -5.67 -41.66 5.61
N LEU A 127 -6.98 -41.43 5.84
CA LEU A 127 -7.54 -40.22 6.38
C LEU A 127 -7.82 -40.35 7.89
N ARG A 128 -7.81 -39.25 8.60
CA ARG A 128 -8.19 -39.18 10.02
C ARG A 128 -9.66 -38.84 10.12
N LEU A 129 -10.46 -39.84 10.44
CA LEU A 129 -11.89 -39.71 10.65
C LEU A 129 -12.14 -39.44 12.13
N ILE A 130 -12.87 -38.40 12.44
CA ILE A 130 -13.25 -37.98 13.79
C ILE A 130 -14.76 -38.19 13.94
N GLN A 131 -15.16 -39.02 14.88
CA GLN A 131 -16.57 -39.26 15.17
C GLN A 131 -17.01 -38.42 16.36
N LEU A 132 -18.00 -37.57 16.15
CA LEU A 132 -18.60 -36.76 17.22
C LEU A 132 -19.66 -37.56 17.97
N PRO A 133 -19.82 -37.36 19.29
CA PRO A 133 -20.81 -38.08 20.11
C PRO A 133 -22.24 -37.53 19.97
N ASN A 134 -22.48 -36.54 19.11
CA ASN A 134 -23.80 -35.91 18.94
C ASN A 134 -24.02 -35.46 17.50
N ASP A 135 -25.27 -35.11 17.20
CA ASP A 135 -25.75 -34.61 15.88
C ASP A 135 -25.99 -33.09 15.86
N GLN A 136 -25.46 -32.35 16.84
CA GLN A 136 -25.67 -30.90 16.94
C GLN A 136 -24.95 -30.12 15.82
N ILE A 137 -23.87 -30.70 15.26
CA ILE A 137 -23.05 -30.11 14.23
C ILE A 137 -23.09 -31.02 13.01
N PRO A 138 -23.37 -30.48 11.81
CA PRO A 138 -23.28 -31.27 10.59
C PRO A 138 -21.87 -31.76 10.35
N SER A 139 -21.73 -32.87 9.62
CA SER A 139 -20.42 -33.38 9.20
C SER A 139 -19.67 -32.38 8.34
N PHE A 140 -18.36 -32.29 8.50
CA PHE A 140 -17.49 -31.35 7.77
C PHE A 140 -16.07 -31.86 7.67
N SER A 141 -15.28 -31.27 6.78
CA SER A 141 -13.84 -31.52 6.68
C SER A 141 -13.02 -30.29 7.06
N PHE A 142 -11.89 -30.53 7.75
CA PHE A 142 -10.93 -29.49 8.11
C PHE A 142 -9.49 -29.98 7.98
N GLY A 143 -8.73 -29.40 7.07
CA GLY A 143 -7.35 -29.81 6.78
C GLY A 143 -7.26 -31.25 6.29
N ARG A 144 -6.84 -32.16 7.15
CA ARG A 144 -6.75 -33.60 6.89
C ARG A 144 -7.75 -34.42 7.70
N TYR A 145 -8.60 -33.77 8.44
CA TYR A 145 -9.60 -34.39 9.29
C TYR A 145 -10.96 -34.36 8.61
N MET A 146 -11.63 -35.50 8.60
CA MET A 146 -13.05 -35.63 8.27
C MET A 146 -13.80 -35.77 9.58
N VAL A 147 -14.68 -34.86 9.91
CA VAL A 147 -15.48 -34.87 11.14
C VAL A 147 -16.89 -35.28 10.79
N LEU A 148 -17.32 -36.42 11.30
CA LEU A 148 -18.68 -36.96 11.12
C LEU A 148 -19.46 -36.79 12.43
N ASN A 149 -20.71 -36.40 12.31
CA ASN A 149 -21.66 -36.43 13.41
C ASN A 149 -22.02 -37.91 13.77
N GLN A 150 -22.79 -38.13 14.83
CA GLN A 150 -23.10 -39.46 15.31
C GLN A 150 -23.90 -40.29 14.26
N THR A 151 -24.94 -39.71 13.66
CA THR A 151 -25.76 -40.38 12.64
C THR A 151 -24.94 -40.72 11.39
N ASP A 152 -24.16 -39.75 10.85
CA ASP A 152 -23.36 -39.95 9.65
C ASP A 152 -22.21 -40.93 9.88
N SER A 153 -21.69 -41.02 11.11
CA SER A 153 -20.65 -42.01 11.44
C SER A 153 -21.16 -43.44 11.44
N LEU A 154 -22.44 -43.64 11.79
CA LEU A 154 -23.07 -44.96 11.80
C LEU A 154 -23.53 -45.38 10.40
N VAL A 155 -24.15 -44.48 9.66
CA VAL A 155 -24.73 -44.74 8.31
C VAL A 155 -23.67 -44.73 7.24
N ARG A 156 -22.67 -43.87 7.38
CA ARG A 156 -21.54 -43.63 6.42
C ARG A 156 -22.04 -43.44 4.99
N PRO A 157 -22.85 -42.40 4.69
CA PRO A 157 -23.39 -42.21 3.34
C PRO A 157 -22.23 -41.99 2.34
N ASP A 158 -22.10 -42.83 1.33
CA ASP A 158 -21.02 -42.77 0.33
C ASP A 158 -20.94 -41.42 -0.37
N MET A 159 -22.09 -40.80 -0.64
CA MET A 159 -22.19 -39.48 -1.22
C MET A 159 -21.48 -38.41 -0.36
N LEU A 160 -21.81 -38.37 0.95
CA LEU A 160 -21.22 -37.45 1.91
C LEU A 160 -19.71 -37.65 2.04
N ILE A 161 -19.28 -38.89 2.17
CA ILE A 161 -17.87 -39.25 2.32
C ILE A 161 -17.07 -38.81 1.11
N ARG A 162 -17.55 -39.10 -0.11
CA ARG A 162 -16.88 -38.64 -1.36
C ARG A 162 -16.80 -37.12 -1.46
N HIS A 163 -17.86 -36.42 -1.04
CA HIS A 163 -17.89 -34.97 -1.00
C HIS A 163 -16.83 -34.41 -0.04
N GLU A 164 -16.77 -34.90 1.19
CA GLU A 164 -15.80 -34.45 2.20
C GLU A 164 -14.35 -34.81 1.82
N ILE A 165 -14.13 -35.97 1.19
CA ILE A 165 -12.82 -36.35 0.64
C ILE A 165 -12.36 -35.32 -0.41
N ALA A 166 -13.26 -34.85 -1.27
CA ALA A 166 -12.91 -33.85 -2.28
C ALA A 166 -12.43 -32.55 -1.63
N HIS A 167 -13.04 -32.08 -0.54
CA HIS A 167 -12.58 -30.92 0.21
C HIS A 167 -11.17 -31.11 0.76
N ILE A 168 -10.85 -32.29 1.31
CA ILE A 168 -9.54 -32.61 1.85
C ILE A 168 -8.48 -32.67 0.74
N GLN A 169 -8.76 -33.42 -0.34
CA GLN A 169 -7.84 -33.61 -1.46
C GLN A 169 -7.51 -32.30 -2.17
N GLN A 170 -8.50 -31.45 -2.35
CA GLN A 170 -8.36 -30.15 -2.99
C GLN A 170 -7.89 -29.04 -2.03
N ARG A 171 -7.67 -29.35 -0.74
CA ARG A 171 -7.15 -28.41 0.29
C ARG A 171 -7.99 -27.14 0.45
N HIS A 172 -9.32 -27.25 0.34
CA HIS A 172 -10.23 -26.11 0.43
C HIS A 172 -10.07 -25.31 1.74
N THR A 173 -9.71 -25.97 2.83
CA THR A 173 -9.40 -25.33 4.12
C THR A 173 -8.27 -24.30 4.01
N ALA A 174 -7.23 -24.60 3.22
CA ALA A 174 -6.09 -23.70 3.06
C ALA A 174 -6.51 -22.40 2.35
N ASP A 175 -7.37 -22.51 1.34
CA ASP A 175 -7.88 -21.34 0.62
C ASP A 175 -8.69 -20.41 1.55
N ILE A 176 -9.57 -21.01 2.38
CA ILE A 176 -10.38 -20.23 3.32
C ILE A 176 -9.50 -19.57 4.39
N LEU A 177 -8.49 -20.27 4.91
CA LEU A 177 -7.54 -19.70 5.86
C LEU A 177 -6.72 -18.56 5.24
N PHE A 178 -6.34 -18.67 3.97
CA PHE A 178 -5.67 -17.59 3.25
C PHE A 178 -6.56 -16.35 3.16
N VAL A 179 -7.84 -16.51 2.79
CA VAL A 179 -8.78 -15.38 2.73
C VAL A 179 -9.01 -14.76 4.11
N GLU A 180 -9.14 -15.60 5.16
CA GLU A 180 -9.28 -15.10 6.54
C GLU A 180 -8.06 -14.30 6.99
N LEU A 181 -6.84 -14.73 6.62
CA LEU A 181 -5.61 -14.02 6.93
C LEU A 181 -5.57 -12.63 6.23
N VAL A 182 -5.93 -12.59 4.95
CA VAL A 182 -6.04 -11.32 4.21
C VAL A 182 -7.13 -10.44 4.83
N TRP A 183 -8.25 -11.05 5.29
CA TRP A 183 -9.33 -10.30 5.92
C TRP A 183 -8.92 -9.68 7.27
N VAL A 184 -7.99 -10.26 8.01
CA VAL A 184 -7.42 -9.63 9.21
C VAL A 184 -6.71 -8.32 8.84
N ALA A 185 -5.91 -8.31 7.78
CA ALA A 185 -5.18 -7.12 7.34
C ALA A 185 -6.12 -6.05 6.73
N PHE A 186 -7.15 -6.46 6.01
CA PHE A 186 -8.10 -5.58 5.32
C PHE A 186 -9.50 -5.68 5.93
N TRP A 187 -9.59 -5.71 7.26
CA TRP A 187 -10.83 -5.94 8.01
C TRP A 187 -11.93 -4.92 7.69
N PHE A 188 -11.55 -3.71 7.33
CA PHE A 188 -12.45 -2.62 6.96
C PHE A 188 -13.06 -2.79 5.56
N ASN A 189 -12.55 -3.72 4.74
CA ASN A 189 -13.04 -3.94 3.38
C ASN A 189 -14.13 -5.01 3.33
N PRO A 190 -15.42 -4.64 3.11
CA PRO A 190 -16.53 -5.59 3.11
C PRO A 190 -16.48 -6.58 1.93
N VAL A 191 -15.71 -6.29 0.88
CA VAL A 191 -15.65 -7.13 -0.32
C VAL A 191 -15.01 -8.49 -0.01
N LEU A 192 -14.13 -8.58 0.99
CA LEU A 192 -13.55 -9.86 1.41
C LEU A 192 -14.57 -10.85 1.97
N TYR A 193 -15.66 -10.36 2.58
CA TYR A 193 -16.80 -11.21 2.93
C TYR A 193 -17.41 -11.87 1.69
N PHE A 194 -17.61 -11.12 0.62
CA PHE A 194 -18.15 -11.65 -0.63
C PHE A 194 -17.16 -12.58 -1.34
N TYR A 195 -15.86 -12.29 -1.29
CA TYR A 195 -14.80 -13.19 -1.78
C TYR A 195 -14.87 -14.55 -1.09
N LYS A 196 -14.89 -14.55 0.25
CA LYS A 196 -14.97 -15.77 1.05
C LYS A 196 -16.20 -16.58 0.68
N ARG A 197 -17.37 -15.94 0.60
CA ARG A 197 -18.62 -16.59 0.24
C ARG A 197 -18.56 -17.17 -1.18
N ALA A 198 -18.07 -16.41 -2.15
CA ALA A 198 -17.93 -16.89 -3.53
C ALA A 198 -16.97 -18.08 -3.62
N LEU A 199 -15.86 -18.04 -2.88
CA LEU A 199 -14.90 -19.13 -2.83
C LEU A 199 -15.51 -20.39 -2.20
N GLN A 200 -16.30 -20.24 -1.12
CA GLN A 200 -17.04 -21.35 -0.52
C GLN A 200 -18.06 -21.95 -1.51
N GLU A 201 -18.82 -21.12 -2.23
CA GLU A 201 -19.76 -21.59 -3.27
C GLU A 201 -19.01 -22.39 -4.36
N VAL A 202 -17.84 -21.94 -4.82
CA VAL A 202 -17.03 -22.65 -5.80
C VAL A 202 -16.46 -23.96 -5.25
N HIS A 203 -16.07 -24.00 -3.99
CA HIS A 203 -15.61 -25.23 -3.31
C HIS A 203 -16.71 -26.30 -3.26
N GLU A 204 -17.96 -25.89 -2.96
CA GLU A 204 -19.10 -26.80 -2.98
C GLU A 204 -19.33 -27.38 -4.39
N PHE A 205 -19.26 -26.53 -5.44
CA PHE A 205 -19.42 -27.01 -6.83
C PHE A 205 -18.31 -27.99 -7.25
N LEU A 206 -17.07 -27.75 -6.81
CA LEU A 206 -15.95 -28.64 -7.07
C LEU A 206 -16.08 -29.97 -6.33
N ALA A 207 -16.54 -29.94 -5.08
CA ALA A 207 -16.76 -31.14 -4.29
C ALA A 207 -17.93 -31.98 -4.84
N ASP A 208 -19.03 -31.34 -5.22
CA ASP A 208 -20.16 -31.99 -5.90
C ASP A 208 -19.72 -32.65 -7.21
N GLN A 209 -18.98 -31.94 -8.05
CA GLN A 209 -18.46 -32.46 -9.32
C GLN A 209 -17.52 -33.67 -9.10
N ALA A 210 -16.68 -33.64 -8.07
CA ALA A 210 -15.79 -34.74 -7.75
C ALA A 210 -16.57 -35.95 -7.22
N ALA A 211 -17.57 -35.75 -6.38
CA ALA A 211 -18.41 -36.82 -5.82
C ALA A 211 -19.17 -37.57 -6.94
N ILE A 212 -19.71 -36.81 -7.93
CA ILE A 212 -20.43 -37.40 -9.09
C ILE A 212 -19.49 -38.20 -10.01
N ARG A 213 -18.29 -37.69 -10.30
CA ARG A 213 -17.33 -38.38 -11.21
C ARG A 213 -16.88 -39.76 -10.71
N GLN A 214 -16.96 -39.99 -9.43
CA GLN A 214 -16.60 -41.29 -8.83
C GLN A 214 -17.75 -42.31 -8.84
N GLU A 215 -18.93 -41.95 -9.33
CA GLU A 215 -20.11 -42.80 -9.37
C GLU A 215 -20.24 -43.48 -10.74
N ASN A 216 -19.62 -44.67 -10.90
CA ASN A 216 -19.42 -45.34 -12.18
C ASN A 216 -20.65 -46.09 -12.72
N ASN A 217 -21.77 -46.23 -11.98
CA ASN A 217 -22.81 -47.21 -12.32
C ASN A 217 -24.25 -46.63 -12.40
N VAL A 218 -24.43 -45.33 -12.54
CA VAL A 218 -25.78 -44.72 -12.52
C VAL A 218 -26.15 -44.07 -13.83
N HIS A 219 -27.37 -44.33 -14.33
CA HIS A 219 -27.88 -43.80 -15.59
C HIS A 219 -28.03 -42.26 -15.64
N ASN A 220 -28.12 -41.61 -14.46
CA ASN A 220 -28.28 -40.15 -14.35
C ASN A 220 -27.63 -39.64 -13.04
N PRO A 221 -26.28 -39.68 -12.94
CA PRO A 221 -25.58 -39.45 -11.66
C PRO A 221 -25.85 -38.08 -11.03
N SER A 222 -26.06 -37.05 -11.87
CA SER A 222 -26.34 -35.68 -11.37
C SER A 222 -27.73 -35.57 -10.71
N SER A 223 -28.75 -36.22 -11.28
CA SER A 223 -30.14 -36.21 -10.70
C SER A 223 -30.21 -36.97 -9.39
N ASP A 224 -29.56 -38.14 -9.34
CA ASP A 224 -29.58 -38.97 -8.13
C ASP A 224 -28.78 -38.33 -7.02
N TYR A 225 -27.62 -37.75 -7.34
CA TYR A 225 -26.83 -36.97 -6.41
C TYR A 225 -27.66 -35.77 -5.87
N ALA A 226 -28.36 -35.02 -6.73
CA ALA A 226 -29.17 -33.88 -6.32
C ALA A 226 -30.33 -34.30 -5.39
N ARG A 227 -30.97 -35.45 -5.64
CA ARG A 227 -32.01 -36.01 -4.74
C ARG A 227 -31.42 -36.37 -3.37
N GLN A 228 -30.28 -37.05 -3.32
CA GLN A 228 -29.61 -37.43 -2.08
C GLN A 228 -29.21 -36.17 -1.31
N LEU A 229 -28.66 -35.15 -1.99
CA LEU A 229 -28.28 -33.85 -1.40
C LEU A 229 -29.47 -33.13 -0.76
N VAL A 230 -30.64 -33.11 -1.45
CA VAL A 230 -31.85 -32.53 -0.90
C VAL A 230 -32.35 -33.34 0.29
N ALA A 231 -32.38 -34.68 0.20
CA ALA A 231 -32.79 -35.54 1.29
C ALA A 231 -31.95 -35.34 2.54
N TYR A 232 -30.64 -35.29 2.37
CA TYR A 232 -29.67 -35.02 3.45
C TYR A 232 -29.91 -33.63 4.09
N ALA A 233 -30.08 -32.59 3.27
CA ALA A 233 -30.33 -31.24 3.76
C ALA A 233 -31.62 -31.11 4.52
N LEU A 234 -32.67 -31.85 4.15
CA LEU A 234 -33.96 -31.88 4.88
C LEU A 234 -33.85 -32.62 6.21
N GLN A 235 -33.01 -33.68 6.30
CA GLN A 235 -32.79 -34.42 7.56
C GLN A 235 -32.01 -33.62 8.58
N THR A 236 -30.99 -32.85 8.13
CA THR A 236 -30.12 -32.04 9.00
C THR A 236 -30.76 -30.72 9.45
N SER A 237 -31.80 -30.22 8.76
CA SER A 237 -32.42 -28.89 9.03
C SER A 237 -33.25 -28.82 10.30
N SER A 238 -33.50 -29.95 11.03
CA SER A 238 -34.45 -29.98 12.13
C SER A 238 -33.94 -29.53 13.50
N SER A 239 -32.64 -29.20 13.65
CA SER A 239 -32.08 -29.01 14.99
C SER A 239 -31.34 -27.69 15.28
N THR A 240 -31.23 -26.74 14.36
CA THR A 240 -30.51 -25.51 14.66
C THR A 240 -31.26 -24.22 14.30
N LEU A 241 -31.47 -23.39 15.32
CA LEU A 241 -31.98 -22.01 15.25
C LEU A 241 -31.01 -21.03 14.49
N THR A 242 -29.94 -21.56 13.89
CA THR A 242 -28.90 -20.76 13.21
C THR A 242 -29.06 -20.81 11.70
N THR A 243 -29.72 -19.77 11.18
CA THR A 243 -29.77 -19.36 9.76
C THR A 243 -30.16 -20.40 8.70
N PRO A 244 -31.40 -20.90 8.68
CA PRO A 244 -31.88 -21.81 7.63
C PRO A 244 -31.91 -21.18 6.23
N PHE A 245 -32.00 -19.85 6.14
CA PHE A 245 -32.07 -19.14 4.85
C PHE A 245 -30.74 -19.15 4.07
N ALA A 246 -29.59 -19.09 4.74
CA ALA A 246 -28.28 -19.12 4.06
C ALA A 246 -27.96 -20.51 3.51
N SER A 247 -28.34 -21.58 4.23
CA SER A 247 -28.14 -22.97 3.78
C SER A 247 -29.01 -23.32 2.58
N LEU A 248 -30.29 -22.89 2.56
CA LEU A 248 -31.20 -23.14 1.45
C LEU A 248 -30.81 -22.40 0.17
N SER A 249 -30.24 -21.19 0.27
CA SER A 249 -29.78 -20.45 -0.89
C SER A 249 -28.58 -21.11 -1.56
N THR A 250 -27.63 -21.64 -0.79
CA THR A 250 -26.47 -22.40 -1.30
C THR A 250 -26.92 -23.73 -1.89
N LEU A 251 -27.83 -24.48 -1.24
CA LEU A 251 -28.39 -25.70 -1.77
C LEU A 251 -29.06 -25.48 -3.15
N LYS A 252 -29.90 -24.44 -3.27
CA LYS A 252 -30.50 -24.08 -4.55
C LYS A 252 -29.46 -23.82 -5.63
N GLN A 253 -28.41 -23.10 -5.32
CA GLN A 253 -27.32 -22.82 -6.29
C GLN A 253 -26.57 -24.07 -6.70
N ARG A 254 -26.27 -24.98 -5.76
CA ARG A 254 -25.65 -26.29 -6.03
C ARG A 254 -26.50 -27.09 -7.00
N ILE A 255 -27.80 -27.25 -6.74
CA ILE A 255 -28.71 -27.97 -7.61
C ILE A 255 -28.77 -27.35 -9.02
N VAL A 256 -28.90 -26.02 -9.13
CA VAL A 256 -28.89 -25.33 -10.43
C VAL A 256 -27.58 -25.58 -11.19
N MET A 257 -26.44 -25.54 -10.52
CA MET A 257 -25.13 -25.78 -11.16
C MET A 257 -24.90 -27.23 -11.55
N LEU A 258 -25.44 -28.19 -10.81
CA LEU A 258 -25.39 -29.62 -11.14
C LEU A 258 -26.12 -29.95 -12.46
N HIS A 259 -27.23 -29.27 -12.75
CA HIS A 259 -28.01 -29.45 -13.96
C HIS A 259 -27.60 -28.55 -15.13
N LYS A 260 -26.67 -27.63 -14.87
CA LYS A 260 -26.24 -26.68 -15.89
C LYS A 260 -25.32 -27.36 -16.91
N PRO A 261 -25.59 -27.20 -18.23
CA PRO A 261 -24.70 -27.70 -19.26
C PRO A 261 -23.31 -27.04 -19.15
N ALA A 262 -22.28 -27.77 -19.55
CA ALA A 262 -20.91 -27.24 -19.55
C ALA A 262 -20.85 -25.94 -20.37
N SER A 263 -20.22 -24.92 -19.79
CA SER A 263 -20.03 -23.63 -20.46
C SER A 263 -19.21 -23.80 -21.75
N ASN A 264 -19.56 -23.06 -22.79
CA ASN A 264 -18.89 -23.12 -24.07
C ASN A 264 -17.44 -22.61 -23.95
N ARG A 265 -16.52 -23.08 -24.79
CA ARG A 265 -15.10 -22.65 -24.83
C ARG A 265 -14.95 -21.14 -25.06
N SER A 266 -15.91 -20.50 -25.77
CA SER A 266 -15.95 -19.03 -25.89
C SER A 266 -16.04 -18.28 -24.55
N ALA A 267 -16.61 -18.89 -23.51
CA ALA A 267 -16.65 -18.30 -22.18
C ALA A 267 -15.26 -18.20 -21.52
N LEU A 268 -14.24 -18.88 -22.05
CA LEU A 268 -12.84 -18.70 -21.62
C LEU A 268 -12.31 -17.29 -21.96
N LEU A 269 -12.84 -16.64 -23.00
CA LEU A 269 -12.48 -15.26 -23.33
C LEU A 269 -12.84 -14.28 -22.20
N SER A 270 -13.85 -14.59 -21.38
CA SER A 270 -14.18 -13.77 -20.21
C SER A 270 -13.04 -13.68 -19.20
N TYR A 271 -12.22 -14.73 -19.08
CA TYR A 271 -11.04 -14.73 -18.20
C TYR A 271 -9.89 -13.89 -18.78
N ALA A 272 -9.74 -13.88 -20.12
CA ALA A 272 -8.74 -13.04 -20.78
C ALA A 272 -9.03 -11.55 -20.64
N PHE A 273 -10.32 -11.16 -20.50
CA PHE A 273 -10.73 -9.76 -20.34
C PHE A 273 -10.25 -9.13 -19.03
N VAL A 274 -9.87 -9.94 -18.07
CA VAL A 274 -9.35 -9.49 -16.77
C VAL A 274 -7.96 -8.88 -16.90
N LEU A 275 -7.13 -9.38 -17.82
CA LEU A 275 -5.75 -8.88 -18.00
C LEU A 275 -5.71 -7.39 -18.40
N PRO A 276 -6.44 -6.91 -19.43
CA PRO A 276 -6.47 -5.49 -19.75
C PRO A 276 -7.06 -4.63 -18.62
N VAL A 277 -8.05 -5.15 -17.87
CA VAL A 277 -8.58 -4.43 -16.71
C VAL A 277 -7.52 -4.30 -15.61
N ALA A 278 -6.78 -5.35 -15.32
CA ALA A 278 -5.69 -5.30 -14.34
C ALA A 278 -4.58 -4.34 -14.80
N ALA A 279 -4.21 -4.37 -16.09
CA ALA A 279 -3.20 -3.46 -16.66
C ALA A 279 -3.65 -1.99 -16.56
N LEU A 280 -4.89 -1.70 -16.90
CA LEU A 280 -5.48 -0.35 -16.84
C LEU A 280 -5.49 0.16 -15.39
N LEU A 281 -5.79 -0.69 -14.42
CA LEU A 281 -5.77 -0.36 -13.01
C LEU A 281 -4.36 -0.03 -12.49
N THR A 282 -3.36 -0.82 -12.89
CA THR A 282 -1.97 -0.52 -12.51
C THR A 282 -1.50 0.81 -13.08
N MET A 283 -1.92 1.18 -14.30
CA MET A 283 -1.59 2.47 -14.89
C MET A 283 -2.26 3.65 -14.16
N CYS A 284 -3.53 3.48 -13.72
CA CYS A 284 -4.28 4.55 -13.03
C CYS A 284 -3.89 4.73 -11.55
N THR A 285 -3.30 3.71 -10.92
CA THR A 285 -2.99 3.74 -9.47
C THR A 285 -1.54 4.02 -9.15
N GLN A 286 -0.69 4.24 -10.16
CA GLN A 286 0.70 4.64 -9.89
C GLN A 286 0.74 6.08 -9.39
N PRO A 287 1.34 6.34 -8.21
CA PRO A 287 1.60 7.70 -7.79
C PRO A 287 2.58 8.32 -8.77
N GLU A 288 2.25 9.52 -9.24
CA GLU A 288 3.18 10.35 -10.00
C GLU A 288 4.44 10.52 -9.14
N LYS A 289 5.51 9.81 -9.50
CA LYS A 289 6.80 9.96 -8.81
C LYS A 289 7.31 11.36 -9.13
N GLU A 290 7.42 12.18 -8.12
CA GLU A 290 8.25 13.38 -8.18
C GLU A 290 9.66 12.91 -8.54
N ILE A 291 10.09 13.23 -9.78
CA ILE A 291 11.36 12.76 -10.32
C ILE A 291 12.48 13.50 -9.58
N VAL A 292 13.05 12.84 -8.57
CA VAL A 292 14.39 13.18 -8.07
C VAL A 292 15.36 12.62 -9.10
N GLN A 293 15.76 13.43 -10.06
CA GLN A 293 16.80 13.05 -11.02
C GLN A 293 18.15 13.05 -10.33
N THR A 294 18.74 11.87 -10.27
CA THR A 294 20.19 11.70 -10.03
C THR A 294 20.92 12.10 -11.30
N GLU A 295 21.83 13.03 -11.12
CA GLU A 295 22.74 13.61 -12.09
C GLU A 295 23.54 12.57 -12.88
N LYS A 296 23.49 12.64 -14.22
CA LYS A 296 24.64 12.29 -15.07
C LYS A 296 24.63 13.05 -16.40
N GLU A 297 25.73 13.77 -16.56
CA GLU A 297 26.42 14.21 -17.80
C GLU A 297 25.70 15.18 -18.75
N SER A 298 26.24 16.37 -18.68
CA SER A 298 26.26 17.52 -19.57
C SER A 298 26.10 17.25 -21.09
N LEU A 299 25.08 17.86 -21.66
CA LEU A 299 25.12 18.33 -23.05
C LEU A 299 24.68 19.79 -23.05
N ILE A 300 25.60 20.66 -23.48
CA ILE A 300 25.39 22.10 -23.65
C ILE A 300 24.28 22.28 -24.70
N THR A 301 23.11 22.78 -24.28
CA THR A 301 22.03 23.09 -25.21
C THR A 301 21.74 24.57 -25.18
N THR A 302 22.11 25.25 -26.25
CA THR A 302 21.68 26.62 -26.53
C THR A 302 20.33 26.59 -27.22
N VAL A 303 19.32 27.24 -26.65
CA VAL A 303 18.03 27.48 -27.29
C VAL A 303 17.95 28.96 -27.65
N PRO A 304 17.91 29.31 -28.94
CA PRO A 304 17.70 30.70 -29.37
C PRO A 304 16.24 31.07 -29.16
N SER A 305 15.92 31.66 -28.02
CA SER A 305 14.58 32.22 -27.74
C SER A 305 14.69 33.73 -27.54
N GLN A 306 14.11 34.49 -28.45
CA GLN A 306 13.93 35.93 -28.21
C GLN A 306 12.83 36.15 -27.17
N VAL A 307 13.22 36.49 -25.94
CA VAL A 307 12.29 36.85 -24.85
C VAL A 307 12.23 38.36 -24.77
N LYS A 308 11.01 38.90 -24.78
CA LYS A 308 10.75 40.34 -24.73
C LYS A 308 11.45 40.97 -23.51
N GLY A 309 12.48 41.81 -23.75
CA GLY A 309 13.21 42.55 -22.70
C GLY A 309 14.53 41.96 -22.23
N VAL A 310 15.04 40.89 -22.88
CA VAL A 310 16.38 40.34 -22.67
C VAL A 310 17.08 40.31 -24.02
N GLU A 311 18.19 41.05 -24.18
CA GLU A 311 19.00 41.03 -25.38
C GLU A 311 20.08 39.96 -25.28
N GLY A 312 20.20 39.11 -26.32
CA GLY A 312 21.17 38.05 -26.42
C GLY A 312 20.62 36.64 -26.21
N GLU A 313 21.51 35.65 -26.33
CA GLU A 313 21.17 34.24 -26.16
C GLU A 313 20.91 33.90 -24.69
N ILE A 314 19.96 32.98 -24.44
CA ILE A 314 19.58 32.52 -23.10
C ILE A 314 20.08 31.09 -22.96
N TYR A 315 20.92 30.86 -21.97
CA TYR A 315 21.47 29.54 -21.65
C TYR A 315 20.66 28.89 -20.52
N THR A 316 20.45 27.58 -20.62
CA THR A 316 19.82 26.77 -19.56
C THR A 316 20.84 26.04 -18.71
N VAL A 317 22.02 25.78 -19.26
CA VAL A 317 23.16 25.15 -18.58
C VAL A 317 24.40 25.95 -18.90
N VAL A 318 25.15 26.32 -17.88
CA VAL A 318 26.38 27.10 -17.98
C VAL A 318 27.47 26.54 -17.06
N GLU A 319 28.73 26.79 -17.35
CA GLU A 319 29.86 26.32 -16.50
C GLU A 319 29.77 26.89 -15.07
N ASN A 320 29.52 28.19 -14.95
CA ASN A 320 29.32 28.81 -13.66
C ASN A 320 27.90 29.36 -13.58
N GLN A 321 27.15 28.82 -12.65
CA GLN A 321 25.75 29.19 -12.47
C GLN A 321 25.60 30.57 -11.83
N PRO A 322 24.46 31.28 -12.08
CA PRO A 322 24.15 32.51 -11.36
C PRO A 322 24.03 32.23 -9.85
N GLU A 323 24.57 33.14 -9.05
CA GLU A 323 24.59 33.02 -7.61
C GLU A 323 23.91 34.21 -6.94
N PHE A 324 23.02 33.95 -5.94
CA PHE A 324 22.42 34.99 -5.13
C PHE A 324 23.51 35.70 -4.29
N PRO A 325 23.44 37.02 -4.04
CA PRO A 325 24.38 37.72 -3.17
C PRO A 325 24.46 37.09 -1.79
N GLY A 326 25.66 36.53 -1.46
CA GLY A 326 25.86 35.79 -0.21
C GLY A 326 25.50 34.31 -0.28
N GLY A 327 25.24 33.78 -1.49
CA GLY A 327 25.02 32.35 -1.71
C GLY A 327 23.63 31.85 -1.33
N MET A 328 23.48 30.52 -1.29
CA MET A 328 22.20 29.85 -1.07
C MET A 328 21.62 30.09 0.33
N GLU A 329 22.48 30.26 1.33
CA GLU A 329 22.06 30.54 2.70
C GLU A 329 21.35 31.90 2.81
N GLN A 330 21.91 32.92 2.14
CA GLN A 330 21.31 34.25 2.12
C GLN A 330 20.06 34.30 1.24
N LEU A 331 19.99 33.50 0.18
CA LEU A 331 18.76 33.35 -0.61
C LEU A 331 17.63 32.75 0.27
N GLY A 332 17.96 31.74 1.07
CA GLY A 332 16.99 31.16 2.00
C GLY A 332 16.47 32.16 3.01
N LYS A 333 17.38 32.91 3.62
CA LYS A 333 17.02 33.97 4.56
C LYS A 333 16.18 35.07 3.89
N TYR A 334 16.54 35.49 2.69
CA TYR A 334 15.79 36.48 1.92
C TYR A 334 14.35 35.99 1.65
N LEU A 335 14.19 34.71 1.25
CA LEU A 335 12.86 34.12 1.03
C LEU A 335 12.07 34.07 2.33
N SER A 336 12.64 33.60 3.44
CA SER A 336 11.93 33.54 4.72
C SER A 336 11.52 34.91 5.25
N ASP A 337 12.35 35.95 5.04
CA ASP A 337 12.07 37.31 5.52
C ASP A 337 11.03 38.04 4.67
N ASN A 338 10.90 37.71 3.37
CA ASN A 338 10.08 38.47 2.42
C ASN A 338 8.85 37.72 1.90
N LEU A 339 8.82 36.37 2.01
CA LEU A 339 7.69 35.55 1.56
C LEU A 339 6.62 35.50 2.64
N LYS A 340 5.40 35.83 2.28
CA LYS A 340 4.24 35.76 3.18
C LYS A 340 3.31 34.64 2.75
N TYR A 341 2.86 33.84 3.71
CA TYR A 341 1.85 32.84 3.40
C TYR A 341 0.50 33.53 3.14
N PRO A 342 -0.13 33.36 1.96
CA PRO A 342 -1.39 34.00 1.68
C PRO A 342 -2.52 33.48 2.56
N ALA A 343 -3.34 34.35 3.13
CA ALA A 343 -4.45 33.96 4.00
C ALA A 343 -5.49 33.04 3.32
N ALA A 344 -5.59 33.07 2.01
CA ALA A 344 -6.44 32.16 1.25
C ALA A 344 -5.85 30.75 1.19
N ALA A 345 -4.52 30.63 1.02
CA ALA A 345 -3.81 29.35 1.02
C ALA A 345 -3.80 28.73 2.43
N GLU A 346 -3.62 29.53 3.47
CA GLU A 346 -3.68 29.11 4.87
C GLU A 346 -5.07 28.53 5.22
N LYS A 347 -6.15 29.24 4.89
CA LYS A 347 -7.53 28.76 5.11
C LYS A 347 -7.88 27.50 4.33
N ALA A 348 -7.27 27.31 3.17
CA ALA A 348 -7.48 26.13 2.32
C ALA A 348 -6.55 24.96 2.69
N ASN A 349 -5.65 25.12 3.66
CA ASN A 349 -4.55 24.17 3.96
C ASN A 349 -3.79 23.76 2.68
N ALA A 350 -3.53 24.73 1.77
CA ALA A 350 -2.94 24.48 0.47
C ALA A 350 -1.42 24.52 0.58
N GLU A 351 -0.80 23.36 0.76
CA GLU A 351 0.65 23.18 0.80
C GLU A 351 1.21 22.67 -0.53
N GLY A 352 2.48 22.95 -0.77
CA GLY A 352 3.15 22.41 -1.96
C GLY A 352 4.28 23.28 -2.47
N ARG A 353 4.83 22.91 -3.62
CA ARG A 353 5.94 23.63 -4.26
C ARG A 353 5.46 24.47 -5.43
N VAL A 354 5.83 25.73 -5.40
CA VAL A 354 5.69 26.66 -6.52
C VAL A 354 7.02 26.72 -7.27
N PHE A 355 7.01 26.40 -8.56
CA PHE A 355 8.20 26.47 -9.41
C PHE A 355 8.18 27.79 -10.19
N VAL A 356 9.15 28.63 -9.90
CA VAL A 356 9.30 29.95 -10.53
C VAL A 356 10.47 29.91 -11.50
N SER A 357 10.22 30.18 -12.78
CA SER A 357 11.27 30.40 -13.78
C SER A 357 11.63 31.87 -13.83
N LEU A 358 12.89 32.17 -13.85
CA LEU A 358 13.44 33.53 -13.98
C LEU A 358 14.65 33.55 -14.91
N ILE A 359 14.99 34.70 -15.47
CA ILE A 359 16.22 34.89 -16.23
C ILE A 359 17.12 35.83 -15.45
N VAL A 360 18.32 35.34 -15.12
CA VAL A 360 19.40 36.17 -14.59
C VAL A 360 20.19 36.73 -15.79
N THR A 361 20.16 38.02 -15.97
CA THR A 361 20.83 38.70 -17.09
C THR A 361 22.35 38.77 -16.89
N THR A 362 23.09 39.11 -17.93
CA THR A 362 24.54 39.40 -17.87
C THR A 362 24.92 40.48 -16.86
N THR A 363 23.95 41.33 -16.45
CA THR A 363 24.11 42.37 -15.42
C THR A 363 23.67 41.88 -14.03
N GLY A 364 23.23 40.64 -13.91
CA GLY A 364 22.71 40.08 -12.68
C GLY A 364 21.26 40.45 -12.34
N GLU A 365 20.56 41.15 -13.21
CA GLU A 365 19.14 41.52 -12.98
C GLU A 365 18.24 40.33 -13.21
N VAL A 366 17.23 40.15 -12.35
CA VAL A 366 16.19 39.13 -12.51
C VAL A 366 15.10 39.68 -13.45
N LYS A 367 14.85 38.97 -14.56
CA LYS A 367 13.82 39.29 -15.54
C LYS A 367 12.98 38.07 -15.92
N ASN A 368 11.86 38.32 -16.59
CA ASN A 368 10.97 37.28 -17.13
C ASN A 368 10.51 36.22 -16.09
N VAL A 369 10.12 36.68 -14.91
CA VAL A 369 9.59 35.80 -13.86
C VAL A 369 8.27 35.20 -14.30
N LYS A 370 8.21 33.82 -14.35
CA LYS A 370 7.02 33.07 -14.73
C LYS A 370 6.80 31.90 -13.78
N ILE A 371 5.57 31.61 -13.47
CA ILE A 371 5.20 30.40 -12.73
C ILE A 371 5.12 29.25 -13.71
N LEU A 372 5.92 28.21 -13.51
CA LEU A 372 5.90 26.96 -14.27
C LEU A 372 4.86 25.98 -13.73
N LYS A 373 4.81 25.87 -12.39
CA LYS A 373 3.84 25.05 -11.67
C LYS A 373 3.53 25.74 -10.36
N GLY A 374 2.27 25.93 -10.04
CA GLY A 374 1.79 26.58 -8.83
C GLY A 374 0.88 25.69 -8.02
N ILE A 375 0.49 26.17 -6.84
CA ILE A 375 -0.50 25.58 -5.95
C ILE A 375 -1.79 26.40 -5.87
N GLY A 376 -1.81 27.60 -6.49
CA GLY A 376 -2.94 28.51 -6.46
C GLY A 376 -3.10 29.25 -5.13
N TYR A 377 -4.33 29.66 -4.83
CA TYR A 377 -4.72 30.34 -3.58
C TYR A 377 -3.89 31.59 -3.23
N GLY A 378 -3.29 32.25 -4.23
CA GLY A 378 -2.44 33.45 -4.05
C GLY A 378 -0.97 33.15 -3.78
N ALA A 379 -0.57 31.89 -3.61
CA ALA A 379 0.82 31.50 -3.36
C ALA A 379 1.71 31.71 -4.60
N ASP A 380 1.16 31.55 -5.78
CA ASP A 380 1.85 31.71 -7.05
C ASP A 380 2.21 33.19 -7.29
N GLU A 381 1.27 34.08 -7.03
CA GLU A 381 1.44 35.53 -7.14
C GLU A 381 2.45 36.04 -6.10
N GLU A 382 2.38 35.51 -4.88
CA GLU A 382 3.33 35.88 -3.83
C GLU A 382 4.76 35.40 -4.15
N ALA A 383 4.91 34.19 -4.64
CA ALA A 383 6.20 33.67 -5.10
C ALA A 383 6.78 34.54 -6.24
N ALA A 384 5.95 34.88 -7.23
CA ALA A 384 6.37 35.72 -8.33
C ALA A 384 6.76 37.16 -7.85
N ARG A 385 6.02 37.74 -6.90
CA ARG A 385 6.30 39.03 -6.31
C ARG A 385 7.67 39.07 -5.63
N VAL A 386 7.95 38.07 -4.79
CA VAL A 386 9.20 38.03 -4.03
C VAL A 386 10.40 37.78 -4.94
N VAL A 387 10.27 36.91 -5.94
CA VAL A 387 11.34 36.63 -6.91
C VAL A 387 11.60 37.83 -7.81
N ALA A 388 10.59 38.55 -8.24
CA ALA A 388 10.75 39.77 -9.05
C ALA A 388 11.43 40.92 -8.27
N ALA A 389 11.32 40.94 -6.95
CA ALA A 389 11.91 41.96 -6.07
C ALA A 389 13.35 41.59 -5.58
N MET A 390 13.94 40.49 -6.04
CA MET A 390 15.27 40.06 -5.63
C MET A 390 16.35 41.05 -6.01
N PRO A 391 17.41 41.20 -5.19
CA PRO A 391 18.57 42.01 -5.53
C PRO A 391 19.31 41.44 -6.74
N ARG A 392 20.30 42.19 -7.26
CA ARG A 392 21.12 41.71 -8.37
C ARG A 392 21.93 40.52 -7.98
N TRP A 393 21.86 39.46 -8.78
CA TRP A 393 22.62 38.23 -8.65
C TRP A 393 24.01 38.38 -9.27
N LYS A 394 24.94 37.56 -8.88
CA LYS A 394 26.17 37.32 -9.63
C LYS A 394 25.76 36.58 -10.92
N PRO A 395 26.05 37.13 -12.12
CA PRO A 395 25.65 36.53 -13.38
C PRO A 395 26.35 35.18 -13.61
N GLY A 396 25.64 34.27 -14.30
CA GLY A 396 26.29 33.04 -14.79
C GLY A 396 27.30 33.33 -15.89
N SER A 397 28.28 32.45 -16.07
CA SER A 397 29.30 32.60 -17.12
C SER A 397 29.53 31.30 -17.88
N GLN A 398 29.80 31.46 -19.19
CA GLN A 398 30.23 30.42 -20.09
C GLN A 398 31.55 30.85 -20.74
N ASP A 399 32.58 29.99 -20.70
CA ASP A 399 33.94 30.32 -21.18
C ASP A 399 34.48 31.65 -20.59
N GLY A 400 34.14 31.95 -19.34
CA GLY A 400 34.52 33.17 -18.64
C GLY A 400 33.74 34.44 -19.03
N VAL A 401 32.81 34.38 -19.98
CA VAL A 401 31.96 35.50 -20.43
C VAL A 401 30.60 35.46 -19.73
N PRO A 402 30.13 36.57 -19.11
CA PRO A 402 28.77 36.61 -18.53
C PRO A 402 27.70 36.40 -19.58
N VAL A 403 26.76 35.51 -19.28
CA VAL A 403 25.64 35.15 -20.19
C VAL A 403 24.29 35.24 -19.47
N ASN A 404 23.21 35.37 -20.25
CA ASN A 404 21.88 35.30 -19.68
C ASN A 404 21.53 33.83 -19.37
N VAL A 405 21.11 33.55 -18.14
CA VAL A 405 20.82 32.20 -17.71
C VAL A 405 19.38 32.09 -17.25
N GLN A 406 18.66 31.10 -17.80
CA GLN A 406 17.34 30.74 -17.29
C GLN A 406 17.54 29.87 -16.05
N TYR A 407 16.95 30.30 -14.95
CA TYR A 407 17.03 29.65 -13.65
C TYR A 407 15.65 29.27 -13.12
N ASN A 408 15.50 28.09 -12.55
CA ASN A 408 14.24 27.63 -11.98
C ASN A 408 14.40 27.49 -10.46
N LEU A 409 13.54 28.21 -9.74
CA LEU A 409 13.56 28.31 -8.29
C LEU A 409 12.34 27.59 -7.70
N PRO A 410 12.49 26.46 -7.02
CA PRO A 410 11.42 25.84 -6.27
C PRO A 410 11.23 26.53 -4.93
N ILE A 411 10.03 27.02 -4.64
CA ILE A 411 9.64 27.64 -3.37
C ILE A 411 8.61 26.73 -2.73
N ASN A 412 8.89 26.23 -1.52
CA ASN A 412 8.00 25.36 -0.79
C ASN A 412 7.11 26.16 0.17
N PHE A 413 5.81 26.07 -0.02
CA PHE A 413 4.80 26.55 0.90
C PHE A 413 4.35 25.37 1.76
N ALA A 414 4.72 25.38 3.04
CA ALA A 414 4.27 24.39 4.02
C ALA A 414 3.69 25.13 5.21
N LEU A 415 2.57 24.66 5.71
CA LEU A 415 2.07 25.05 7.01
C LEU A 415 2.90 24.26 8.02
N GLU A 416 3.48 24.94 8.99
CA GLU A 416 4.23 24.27 10.05
C GLU A 416 3.29 23.35 10.85
N ASP A 417 3.20 22.10 10.45
CA ASP A 417 2.89 21.03 11.37
C ASP A 417 4.16 20.70 12.18
N ASP A 418 4.05 20.58 13.48
CA ASP A 418 5.09 20.40 14.53
C ASP A 418 6.16 19.32 14.28
N LYS A 419 6.52 18.97 13.06
CA LYS A 419 7.47 17.88 12.74
C LYS A 419 8.66 18.25 11.87
N SER A 420 8.81 19.47 11.43
CA SER A 420 9.91 19.86 10.53
C SER A 420 11.08 20.59 11.18
N ALA A 421 11.18 20.60 12.50
CA ALA A 421 12.37 21.06 13.24
C ALA A 421 13.55 20.05 13.19
N ALA A 422 13.57 19.16 12.18
CA ALA A 422 14.65 18.16 12.04
C ALA A 422 15.73 18.56 11.00
N GLY A 423 15.80 19.81 10.58
CA GLY A 423 16.72 20.24 9.52
C GLY A 423 17.61 21.44 9.78
N GLN A 424 17.49 22.14 10.91
CA GLN A 424 18.39 23.24 11.19
C GLN A 424 18.87 23.24 12.64
N ASN A 425 20.21 23.20 12.78
CA ASN A 425 20.96 23.37 14.04
C ASN A 425 20.50 22.46 15.17
N ARG A 426 20.79 21.15 15.07
CA ARG A 426 21.13 20.41 16.27
C ARG A 426 22.40 21.06 16.82
N THR A 427 22.23 22.08 17.65
CA THR A 427 23.23 22.49 18.58
C THR A 427 23.67 21.24 19.34
N GLU A 428 24.96 20.99 19.38
CA GLU A 428 25.71 19.89 19.99
C GLU A 428 25.29 19.47 21.39
N VAL A 429 24.27 20.07 21.95
CA VAL A 429 23.91 19.96 23.37
C VAL A 429 22.87 18.89 23.67
N ASP A 430 22.04 18.50 22.70
CA ASP A 430 20.84 17.69 23.03
C ASP A 430 21.06 16.16 22.97
N PHE A 431 22.07 15.67 22.22
CA PHE A 431 22.31 14.22 22.19
C PHE A 431 23.03 13.67 23.43
N LEU A 432 23.65 14.53 24.23
CA LEU A 432 24.26 14.17 25.52
C LEU A 432 23.27 14.20 26.70
N LYS A 433 22.03 14.59 26.45
CA LYS A 433 20.97 14.61 27.47
C LYS A 433 20.55 13.16 27.78
N GLY A 434 20.78 12.72 29.00
CA GLY A 434 20.51 11.34 29.45
C GLY A 434 21.69 10.37 29.32
N ILE A 435 22.89 10.86 29.01
CA ILE A 435 24.14 10.08 29.04
C ILE A 435 24.89 10.45 30.28
N ASP A 436 25.27 9.44 31.07
CA ASP A 436 25.94 9.64 32.34
C ASP A 436 27.48 9.53 32.20
N HIS A 437 27.96 8.66 31.30
CA HIS A 437 29.38 8.42 31.09
C HIS A 437 29.77 8.58 29.61
N VAL A 438 30.86 9.28 29.36
CA VAL A 438 31.42 9.47 28.01
C VAL A 438 32.88 8.98 28.01
N MET A 439 33.19 8.08 27.07
CA MET A 439 34.53 7.48 26.95
C MET A 439 35.18 7.87 25.61
N VAL A 440 36.41 8.29 25.63
CA VAL A 440 37.25 8.56 24.44
C VAL A 440 38.46 7.65 24.51
N ASN A 441 38.63 6.77 23.50
CA ASN A 441 39.71 5.78 23.45
C ASN A 441 39.84 4.96 24.75
N GLY A 442 38.73 4.60 25.35
CA GLY A 442 38.71 3.81 26.58
C GLY A 442 38.99 4.58 27.89
N LYS A 443 39.13 5.90 27.82
CA LYS A 443 39.23 6.75 29.01
C LYS A 443 37.96 7.56 29.20
N GLU A 444 37.45 7.61 30.41
CA GLU A 444 36.30 8.44 30.80
C GLU A 444 36.70 9.93 30.73
N VAL A 445 35.88 10.73 30.05
CA VAL A 445 36.10 12.17 29.82
C VAL A 445 34.85 12.94 30.23
N THR A 446 35.02 14.19 30.60
CA THR A 446 33.86 15.06 30.88
C THR A 446 33.10 15.43 29.59
N LYS A 447 31.82 15.75 29.71
CA LYS A 447 30.98 16.21 28.58
C LYS A 447 31.56 17.46 27.89
N GLU A 448 32.28 18.29 28.63
CA GLU A 448 32.94 19.50 28.11
C GLU A 448 34.19 19.18 27.31
N GLU A 449 34.96 18.18 27.73
CA GLU A 449 36.12 17.69 26.98
C GLU A 449 35.71 16.94 25.72
N PHE A 450 34.62 16.20 25.78
CA PHE A 450 34.04 15.53 24.62
C PHE A 450 33.65 16.52 23.52
N LYS A 451 33.08 17.68 23.87
CA LYS A 451 32.69 18.73 22.91
C LYS A 451 33.90 19.34 22.16
N LYS A 452 35.11 19.18 22.67
CA LYS A 452 36.35 19.67 22.04
C LYS A 452 36.96 18.67 21.05
N VAL A 453 36.42 17.45 20.96
CA VAL A 453 36.90 16.43 20.03
C VAL A 453 36.41 16.78 18.61
N ASP A 454 37.33 16.94 17.68
CA ASP A 454 37.03 17.22 16.29
C ASP A 454 36.23 16.04 15.69
N PRO A 455 35.01 16.26 15.16
CA PRO A 455 34.19 15.21 14.55
C PRO A 455 34.89 14.44 13.42
N ASN A 456 35.83 15.08 12.73
CA ASN A 456 36.56 14.48 11.60
C ASN A 456 37.59 13.43 12.00
N VAL A 457 37.98 13.36 13.27
CA VAL A 457 38.91 12.35 13.79
C VAL A 457 38.20 11.13 14.42
N ILE A 458 36.90 11.15 14.52
CA ILE A 458 36.12 10.03 15.07
C ILE A 458 36.00 8.91 14.06
N VAL A 459 36.54 7.74 14.40
CA VAL A 459 36.50 6.54 13.57
C VAL A 459 35.29 5.68 13.87
N ARG A 460 34.90 5.60 15.15
CA ARG A 460 33.79 4.78 15.62
C ARG A 460 33.13 5.40 16.85
N MET A 461 31.80 5.30 16.91
CA MET A 461 30.98 5.71 18.03
C MET A 461 30.02 4.58 18.39
N ASP A 462 30.10 4.11 19.63
CA ASP A 462 29.21 3.11 20.19
C ASP A 462 28.35 3.76 21.28
N VAL A 463 27.02 3.64 21.20
CA VAL A 463 26.07 4.20 22.17
C VAL A 463 25.34 3.06 22.86
N ASN A 464 25.58 2.89 24.16
CA ASN A 464 24.86 1.94 25.00
C ASN A 464 23.75 2.67 25.79
N LYS A 465 22.51 2.50 25.38
CA LYS A 465 21.34 3.15 26.00
C LYS A 465 20.98 2.58 27.37
N GLU A 466 21.27 1.30 27.63
CA GLU A 466 20.98 0.65 28.92
C GLU A 466 21.94 1.13 30.01
N GLN A 467 23.21 1.34 29.65
CA GLN A 467 24.25 1.84 30.54
C GLN A 467 24.43 3.36 30.49
N ARG A 468 23.65 4.06 29.64
CA ARG A 468 23.76 5.51 29.39
C ARG A 468 25.20 5.99 29.11
N THR A 469 25.93 5.19 28.33
CA THR A 469 27.35 5.41 28.01
C THR A 469 27.54 5.65 26.52
N ILE A 470 28.38 6.62 26.16
CA ILE A 470 28.92 6.81 24.82
C ILE A 470 30.42 6.50 24.85
N ALA A 471 30.87 5.63 23.95
CA ALA A 471 32.27 5.37 23.71
C ALA A 471 32.68 5.77 22.29
N ILE A 472 33.72 6.59 22.13
CA ILE A 472 34.27 6.93 20.83
C ILE A 472 35.74 6.50 20.72
N THR A 473 36.10 6.09 19.50
CA THR A 473 37.46 5.81 19.11
C THR A 473 37.90 6.84 18.07
N THR A 474 38.98 7.53 18.32
CA THR A 474 39.58 8.50 17.40
C THR A 474 40.78 7.88 16.71
N LYS A 475 41.17 8.47 15.54
CA LYS A 475 42.38 8.09 14.83
C LYS A 475 43.63 8.40 15.64
#